data_96a81518613531014e114f0ccd54ecde
#
_entry.id   96a81518613531014e114f0ccd54ecde
#
_cell.length_a   1.000
_cell.length_b   1.000
_cell.length_c   1.000
_cell.angle_alpha   90.00
_cell.angle_beta   90.00
_cell.angle_gamma   90.00
#
_symmetry.space_group_name_H-M   'P 1'
#
loop_
_entity.id
_entity.type
_entity.pdbx_description
1 polymer ?
#
loop_
_entity_poly.entity_id
_entity_poly.type
_entity_poly.pdbx_seq_one_letter_code
_entity_poly.pdbx_strand_id
1 'polypeptide(L)'
;MFLKTFKLISFQLVNKNGETIQIPFIDALIINKENEKNTWLIELFIERTYFSVFENYQPQDKFPVNVIITKAENDPATFLVNVINSKVVDEYVSILLEGTLSRSRGYAEQLLGLLLDKGLSGNELLLAFKEEIRTKKNKVGRPSKK
;
A
#
# COMPACT_ATOMS: atom_id res chain seq x y z
N MET A 1 20.78 -15.90 7.49
CA MET A 1 19.72 -15.51 6.56
C MET A 1 19.71 -14.01 6.35
N PHE A 2 19.50 -13.58 5.12
CA PHE A 2 19.46 -12.16 4.80
C PHE A 2 18.05 -11.74 4.48
N LEU A 3 17.62 -10.65 5.11
CA LEU A 3 16.34 -10.04 4.78
C LEU A 3 16.57 -8.95 3.74
N LYS A 4 15.67 -8.86 2.79
CA LYS A 4 15.76 -7.83 1.77
C LYS A 4 15.14 -6.54 2.29
N THR A 5 15.92 -5.48 2.29
CA THR A 5 15.51 -4.19 2.80
C THR A 5 15.57 -3.18 1.68
N PHE A 6 14.50 -2.40 1.54
CA PHE A 6 14.39 -1.38 0.50
C PHE A 6 14.03 -0.06 1.13
N LYS A 7 14.42 1.00 0.46
CA LYS A 7 14.06 2.35 0.87
C LYS A 7 12.66 2.67 0.39
N LEU A 8 11.88 3.34 1.23
CA LEU A 8 10.57 3.84 0.82
C LEU A 8 10.71 5.26 0.29
N ILE A 9 9.98 5.52 -0.79
CA ILE A 9 9.94 6.85 -1.40
C ILE A 9 8.67 7.57 -0.98
N SER A 10 7.56 6.84 -0.85
CA SER A 10 6.27 7.44 -0.54
C SER A 10 5.45 6.49 0.30
N PHE A 11 4.64 7.05 1.19
CA PHE A 11 3.76 6.27 2.04
C PHE A 11 2.42 6.99 2.12
N GLN A 12 1.36 6.29 1.75
CA GLN A 12 -0.01 6.80 1.85
C GLN A 12 -0.84 5.80 2.63
N LEU A 13 -1.63 6.30 3.56
CA LEU A 13 -2.57 5.48 4.31
C LEU A 13 -3.94 5.62 3.67
N VAL A 14 -4.67 4.52 3.54
CA VAL A 14 -6.03 4.55 3.01
C VAL A 14 -6.97 4.42 4.19
N ASN A 15 -7.79 5.46 4.41
CA ASN A 15 -8.67 5.46 5.58
C ASN A 15 -9.95 4.68 5.30
N LYS A 16 -10.82 4.63 6.30
CA LYS A 16 -12.05 3.83 6.21
C LYS A 16 -13.02 4.35 5.17
N ASN A 17 -12.86 5.60 4.77
CA ASN A 17 -13.70 6.19 3.72
C ASN A 17 -13.13 5.96 2.33
N GLY A 18 -11.96 5.28 2.24
CA GLY A 18 -11.33 5.05 0.96
C GLY A 18 -10.46 6.19 0.48
N GLU A 19 -10.27 7.21 1.31
CA GLU A 19 -9.42 8.34 0.97
C GLU A 19 -7.98 8.03 1.30
N THR A 20 -7.06 8.56 0.50
CA THR A 20 -5.64 8.39 0.76
C THR A 20 -5.10 9.60 1.50
N ILE A 21 -4.28 9.32 2.51
CA ILE A 21 -3.64 10.35 3.31
C ILE A 21 -2.14 10.20 3.15
N GLN A 22 -1.51 11.19 2.56
CA GLN A 22 -0.06 11.18 2.38
C GLN A 22 0.59 11.44 3.73
N ILE A 23 1.48 10.54 4.13
CA ILE A 23 2.21 10.68 5.38
C ILE A 23 3.66 11.02 5.04
N PRO A 24 4.08 12.26 5.29
CA PRO A 24 5.49 12.59 5.10
C PRO A 24 6.33 11.94 6.18
N PHE A 25 7.54 11.55 5.83
CA PHE A 25 8.41 10.88 6.78
C PHE A 25 9.83 11.44 6.68
N ILE A 26 10.55 11.31 7.79
CA ILE A 26 11.96 11.68 7.86
C ILE A 26 12.78 10.55 7.24
N ASP A 27 12.37 9.32 7.55
CA ASP A 27 13.04 8.13 7.05
C ASP A 27 12.04 7.00 7.03
N ALA A 28 12.24 6.06 6.12
CA ALA A 28 11.33 4.92 6.01
C ALA A 28 11.99 3.78 5.25
N LEU A 29 11.74 2.57 5.74
CA LEU A 29 12.28 1.35 5.13
C LEU A 29 11.15 0.34 5.01
N ILE A 30 11.29 -0.56 4.04
CA ILE A 30 10.42 -1.71 3.95
C ILE A 30 11.29 -2.95 3.85
N ILE A 31 10.92 -3.97 4.60
CA ILE A 31 11.71 -5.19 4.76
C ILE A 31 10.86 -6.37 4.37
N ASN A 32 11.36 -7.15 3.40
CA ASN A 32 10.72 -8.40 3.02
C ASN A 32 11.29 -9.50 3.91
N LYS A 33 10.45 -10.07 4.78
CA LYS A 33 10.91 -11.11 5.69
C LYS A 33 11.16 -12.42 4.97
N GLU A 34 10.65 -12.57 3.76
CA GLU A 34 10.86 -13.75 2.92
C GLU A 34 10.48 -15.06 3.62
N ASN A 35 9.41 -14.98 4.41
CA ASN A 35 8.90 -16.17 5.08
C ASN A 35 7.73 -16.76 4.30
N GLU A 36 7.22 -17.88 4.77
CA GLU A 36 6.14 -18.59 4.09
C GLU A 36 4.86 -17.78 4.00
N LYS A 37 4.67 -16.86 4.94
CA LYS A 37 3.46 -16.04 4.99
C LYS A 37 3.57 -14.78 4.15
N ASN A 38 4.69 -14.56 3.50
CA ASN A 38 4.94 -13.36 2.70
C ASN A 38 4.73 -12.09 3.50
N THR A 39 5.30 -12.07 4.69
CA THR A 39 5.17 -10.95 5.61
C THR A 39 6.24 -9.91 5.33
N TRP A 40 5.82 -8.64 5.40
CA TRP A 40 6.70 -7.50 5.23
C TRP A 40 6.63 -6.62 6.46
N LEU A 41 7.72 -5.92 6.72
CA LEU A 41 7.76 -4.91 7.77
C LEU A 41 7.96 -3.55 7.13
N ILE A 42 7.28 -2.55 7.67
CA ILE A 42 7.48 -1.17 7.25
C ILE A 42 7.85 -0.38 8.49
N GLU A 43 8.99 0.29 8.43
CA GLU A 43 9.44 1.13 9.52
C GLU A 43 9.39 2.57 9.08
N LEU A 44 8.64 3.38 9.82
CA LEU A 44 8.47 4.80 9.53
C LEU A 44 9.03 5.62 10.68
N PHE A 45 9.72 6.70 10.34
CA PHE A 45 10.12 7.70 11.30
C PHE A 45 9.49 9.01 10.86
N ILE A 46 8.48 9.48 11.61
CA ILE A 46 7.65 10.61 11.20
C ILE A 46 7.60 11.64 12.31
N GLU A 47 7.13 12.83 11.95
CA GLU A 47 6.85 13.85 12.96
C GLU A 47 5.65 13.43 13.77
N ARG A 48 5.71 13.76 15.05
CA ARG A 48 4.68 13.33 16.00
C ARG A 48 3.29 13.84 15.63
N THR A 49 3.22 14.96 14.93
CA THR A 49 1.93 15.52 14.52
C THR A 49 1.13 14.59 13.62
N TYR A 50 1.80 13.68 12.90
CA TYR A 50 1.12 12.75 12.03
C TYR A 50 0.74 11.44 12.71
N PHE A 51 1.14 11.28 13.96
CA PHE A 51 0.89 10.03 14.69
C PHE A 51 -0.59 9.80 14.93
N SER A 52 -1.38 10.87 15.03
CA SER A 52 -2.82 10.74 15.31
C SER A 52 -3.54 9.91 14.26
N VAL A 53 -3.04 9.91 13.03
CA VAL A 53 -3.64 9.12 11.97
C VAL A 53 -3.57 7.63 12.31
N PHE A 54 -2.46 7.21 12.92
CA PHE A 54 -2.26 5.81 13.27
C PHE A 54 -2.96 5.44 14.56
N GLU A 55 -3.20 6.41 15.43
CA GLU A 55 -3.85 6.15 16.72
C GLU A 55 -5.32 5.76 16.57
N ASN A 56 -5.88 5.97 15.39
CA ASN A 56 -7.26 5.56 15.11
C ASN A 56 -7.41 4.05 14.98
N TYR A 57 -6.30 3.32 14.98
CA TYR A 57 -6.32 1.88 14.77
C TYR A 57 -5.83 1.15 16.00
N GLN A 58 -6.53 0.08 16.36
CA GLN A 58 -6.08 -0.81 17.41
C GLN A 58 -4.98 -1.71 16.87
N PRO A 59 -4.15 -2.33 17.74
CA PRO A 59 -3.04 -3.14 17.25
C PRO A 59 -3.45 -4.28 16.31
N GLN A 60 -4.64 -4.82 16.47
CA GLN A 60 -5.10 -5.91 15.63
C GLN A 60 -5.81 -5.44 14.36
N ASP A 61 -6.09 -4.14 14.25
CA ASP A 61 -6.78 -3.61 13.08
C ASP A 61 -5.83 -3.53 11.91
N LYS A 62 -6.27 -4.04 10.77
CA LYS A 62 -5.50 -3.95 9.55
C LYS A 62 -6.06 -2.87 8.66
N PHE A 63 -5.17 -2.15 8.00
CA PHE A 63 -5.59 -1.09 7.09
C PHE A 63 -4.66 -1.08 5.88
N PRO A 64 -5.17 -0.63 4.73
CA PRO A 64 -4.34 -0.62 3.53
C PRO A 64 -3.45 0.60 3.49
N VAL A 65 -2.24 0.40 2.96
CA VAL A 65 -1.31 1.49 2.71
C VAL A 65 -0.75 1.32 1.31
N ASN A 66 -0.48 2.43 0.65
CA ASN A 66 0.14 2.45 -0.67
C ASN A 66 1.53 3.02 -0.52
N VAL A 67 2.52 2.30 -1.05
CA VAL A 67 3.90 2.72 -0.91
C VAL A 67 4.59 2.68 -2.26
N ILE A 68 5.58 3.54 -2.43
CA ILE A 68 6.46 3.50 -3.58
C ILE A 68 7.83 3.13 -3.06
N ILE A 69 8.39 2.08 -3.64
CA ILE A 69 9.62 1.45 -3.13
C ILE A 69 10.76 1.75 -4.08
N THR A 70 11.88 2.15 -3.55
CA THR A 70 13.17 2.32 -4.20
C THR A 70 13.25 3.52 -5.14
N LYS A 71 12.35 3.66 -6.10
CA LYS A 71 12.41 4.74 -7.09
C LYS A 71 11.03 5.38 -7.23
N ALA A 72 11.02 6.70 -7.39
CA ALA A 72 9.78 7.46 -7.48
C ALA A 72 8.92 7.04 -8.67
N GLU A 73 9.52 6.56 -9.74
CA GLU A 73 8.79 6.17 -10.92
C GLU A 73 8.22 4.76 -10.86
N ASN A 74 8.52 4.02 -9.79
CA ASN A 74 7.95 2.68 -9.62
C ASN A 74 6.45 2.78 -9.36
N ASP A 75 5.73 1.74 -9.77
CA ASP A 75 4.31 1.65 -9.47
C ASP A 75 4.11 1.48 -7.97
N PRO A 76 3.05 2.07 -7.42
CA PRO A 76 2.75 1.87 -6.01
C PRO A 76 2.38 0.42 -5.72
N ALA A 77 2.76 -0.04 -4.54
CA ALA A 77 2.37 -1.34 -4.04
C ALA A 77 1.44 -1.12 -2.85
N THR A 78 0.42 -1.96 -2.74
CA THR A 78 -0.54 -1.86 -1.65
C THR A 78 -0.31 -3.00 -0.69
N PHE A 79 -0.20 -2.64 0.59
CA PHE A 79 -0.03 -3.62 1.67
C PHE A 79 -1.19 -3.50 2.64
N LEU A 80 -1.59 -4.61 3.21
CA LEU A 80 -2.55 -4.62 4.30
C LEU A 80 -1.75 -4.84 5.58
N VAL A 81 -1.71 -3.83 6.44
CA VAL A 81 -0.79 -3.82 7.57
C VAL A 81 -1.50 -3.49 8.87
N ASN A 82 -0.83 -3.79 9.97
CA ASN A 82 -1.24 -3.33 11.29
C ASN A 82 -0.01 -2.81 12.03
N VAL A 83 -0.26 -1.96 13.01
CA VAL A 83 0.82 -1.39 13.82
C VAL A 83 1.22 -2.42 14.87
N ILE A 84 2.48 -2.84 14.86
CA ILE A 84 2.95 -3.79 15.84
C ILE A 84 3.79 -3.13 16.94
N ASN A 85 4.27 -1.92 16.69
CA ASN A 85 5.03 -1.19 17.70
C ASN A 85 5.09 0.28 17.33
N SER A 86 5.18 1.13 18.36
CA SER A 86 5.43 2.54 18.14
C SER A 86 6.21 3.08 19.33
N LYS A 87 7.08 4.05 19.06
CA LYS A 87 7.91 4.63 20.09
C LYS A 87 8.04 6.12 19.85
N VAL A 88 7.66 6.91 20.84
CA VAL A 88 7.80 8.36 20.78
C VAL A 88 9.24 8.74 21.12
N VAL A 89 9.83 9.55 20.27
CA VAL A 89 11.21 10.04 20.46
C VAL A 89 11.16 11.55 20.27
N ASP A 90 10.98 12.28 21.37
CA ASP A 90 10.86 13.74 21.35
C ASP A 90 9.69 14.17 20.44
N GLU A 91 9.97 14.90 19.39
CA GLU A 91 8.94 15.38 18.48
C GLU A 91 8.66 14.40 17.33
N TYR A 92 9.22 13.21 17.42
CA TYR A 92 9.11 12.21 16.37
C TYR A 92 8.54 10.92 16.92
N VAL A 93 8.09 10.07 16.02
CA VAL A 93 7.58 8.76 16.38
C VAL A 93 8.14 7.75 15.39
N SER A 94 8.63 6.65 15.95
CA SER A 94 9.05 5.50 15.15
C SER A 94 7.88 4.51 15.17
N ILE A 95 7.41 4.11 14.01
CA ILE A 95 6.27 3.20 13.90
C ILE A 95 6.69 1.98 13.10
N LEU A 96 6.38 0.82 13.61
CA LEU A 96 6.65 -0.44 12.94
C LEU A 96 5.33 -1.08 12.55
N LEU A 97 5.19 -1.33 11.26
CA LEU A 97 4.00 -1.96 10.69
C LEU A 97 4.37 -3.33 10.14
N GLU A 98 3.44 -4.25 10.21
CA GLU A 98 3.65 -5.58 9.66
C GLU A 98 2.43 -5.95 8.83
N GLY A 99 2.66 -6.56 7.68
CA GLY A 99 1.54 -6.96 6.85
C GLY A 99 1.95 -7.73 5.62
N THR A 100 1.00 -7.85 4.72
CA THR A 100 1.19 -8.63 3.51
C THR A 100 0.88 -7.79 2.29
N LEU A 101 1.54 -8.12 1.20
CA LEU A 101 1.33 -7.44 -0.07
C LEU A 101 -0.04 -7.81 -0.61
N SER A 102 -0.83 -6.78 -0.90
CA SER A 102 -2.11 -6.96 -1.57
C SER A 102 -1.82 -7.10 -3.06
N ARG A 103 -2.11 -8.26 -3.59
CA ARG A 103 -1.67 -8.57 -4.93
C ARG A 103 -2.53 -7.90 -5.97
N SER A 104 -1.89 -7.31 -6.96
CA SER A 104 -2.60 -6.80 -8.12
C SER A 104 -3.36 -7.94 -8.82
N ARG A 105 -2.88 -9.16 -8.63
CA ARG A 105 -3.57 -10.34 -9.15
C ARG A 105 -4.98 -10.46 -8.59
N GLY A 106 -5.14 -10.20 -7.30
CA GLY A 106 -6.47 -10.26 -6.69
C GLY A 106 -7.43 -9.25 -7.30
N TYR A 107 -6.94 -8.04 -7.53
CA TYR A 107 -7.76 -7.03 -8.19
C TYR A 107 -8.11 -7.46 -9.61
N ALA A 108 -7.13 -8.00 -10.34
CA ALA A 108 -7.36 -8.42 -11.71
C ALA A 108 -8.39 -9.53 -11.78
N GLU A 109 -8.34 -10.47 -10.84
CA GLU A 109 -9.30 -11.56 -10.83
C GLU A 109 -10.71 -11.07 -10.54
N GLN A 110 -10.85 -10.15 -9.62
CA GLN A 110 -12.15 -9.56 -9.31
C GLN A 110 -12.69 -8.78 -10.49
N LEU A 111 -11.85 -8.01 -11.13
CA LEU A 111 -12.26 -7.25 -12.29
C LEU A 111 -12.71 -8.16 -13.42
N LEU A 112 -11.98 -9.23 -13.64
CA LEU A 112 -12.34 -10.18 -14.68
C LEU A 112 -13.72 -10.76 -14.44
N GLY A 113 -14.01 -11.12 -13.18
CA GLY A 113 -15.33 -11.63 -12.82
C GLY A 113 -16.42 -10.62 -13.09
N LEU A 114 -16.20 -9.37 -12.74
CA LEU A 114 -17.19 -8.32 -12.99
C LEU A 114 -17.46 -8.13 -14.47
N LEU A 115 -16.43 -8.15 -15.29
CA LEU A 115 -16.58 -7.97 -16.72
C LEU A 115 -17.32 -9.15 -17.36
N LEU A 116 -17.05 -10.36 -16.88
CA LEU A 116 -17.77 -11.53 -17.34
C LEU A 116 -19.25 -11.43 -17.00
N ASP A 117 -19.56 -10.94 -15.81
CA ASP A 117 -20.96 -10.75 -15.39
C ASP A 117 -21.69 -9.76 -16.27
N LYS A 118 -20.95 -8.82 -16.87
CA LYS A 118 -21.55 -7.86 -17.79
C LYS A 118 -21.79 -8.43 -19.19
N GLY A 119 -21.41 -9.69 -19.39
CA GLY A 119 -21.65 -10.35 -20.67
C GLY A 119 -20.56 -10.16 -21.69
N LEU A 120 -19.43 -9.60 -21.30
CA LEU A 120 -18.30 -9.43 -22.20
C LEU A 120 -17.57 -10.74 -22.42
N SER A 121 -17.06 -10.94 -23.60
CA SER A 121 -16.29 -12.13 -23.91
C SER A 121 -15.33 -11.83 -25.05
N GLY A 122 -14.35 -12.73 -25.23
CA GLY A 122 -13.38 -12.64 -26.31
C GLY A 122 -12.57 -11.37 -26.28
N ASN A 123 -12.45 -10.74 -27.45
CA ASN A 123 -11.66 -9.51 -27.55
C ASN A 123 -12.24 -8.36 -26.76
N GLU A 124 -13.57 -8.29 -26.69
CA GLU A 124 -14.22 -7.23 -25.92
C GLU A 124 -13.83 -7.30 -24.45
N LEU A 125 -13.82 -8.52 -23.90
CA LEU A 125 -13.43 -8.74 -22.52
C LEU A 125 -11.99 -8.30 -22.29
N LEU A 126 -11.11 -8.72 -23.21
CA LEU A 126 -9.69 -8.42 -23.08
C LEU A 126 -9.43 -6.91 -23.11
N LEU A 127 -10.07 -6.23 -24.05
CA LEU A 127 -9.90 -4.79 -24.17
C LEU A 127 -10.41 -4.05 -22.94
N ALA A 128 -11.59 -4.45 -22.45
CA ALA A 128 -12.17 -3.82 -21.27
C ALA A 128 -11.29 -4.05 -20.04
N PHE A 129 -10.75 -5.26 -19.93
CA PHE A 129 -9.89 -5.62 -18.81
C PHE A 129 -8.62 -4.77 -18.80
N LYS A 130 -7.98 -4.65 -19.95
CA LYS A 130 -6.75 -3.86 -20.06
C LYS A 130 -7.01 -2.40 -19.77
N GLU A 131 -8.13 -1.89 -20.21
CA GLU A 131 -8.48 -0.49 -20.02
C GLU A 131 -8.69 -0.18 -18.54
N GLU A 132 -9.39 -1.05 -17.83
CA GLU A 132 -9.66 -0.84 -16.41
C GLU A 132 -8.39 -0.94 -15.58
N ILE A 133 -7.53 -1.90 -15.89
CA ILE A 133 -6.26 -2.05 -15.18
C ILE A 133 -5.42 -0.79 -15.36
N ARG A 134 -5.34 -0.27 -16.57
CA ARG A 134 -4.57 0.92 -16.85
C ARG A 134 -5.12 2.14 -16.13
N THR A 135 -6.43 2.28 -16.12
CA THR A 135 -7.08 3.40 -15.47
C THR A 135 -6.85 3.37 -13.96
N LYS A 136 -6.97 2.20 -13.36
CA LYS A 136 -6.70 2.05 -11.94
C LYS A 136 -5.28 2.44 -11.60
N LYS A 137 -4.34 1.98 -12.39
CA LYS A 137 -2.94 2.28 -12.19
C LYS A 137 -2.66 3.77 -12.25
N ASN A 138 -3.24 4.43 -13.24
CA ASN A 138 -3.06 5.87 -13.39
C ASN A 138 -3.63 6.62 -12.19
N LYS A 139 -4.79 6.23 -11.72
CA LYS A 139 -5.41 6.91 -10.57
C LYS A 139 -4.60 6.74 -9.31
N VAL A 140 -4.05 5.55 -9.10
CA VAL A 140 -3.31 5.27 -7.88
C VAL A 140 -1.92 5.86 -7.96
N GLY A 141 -1.24 5.67 -9.09
CA GLY A 141 0.15 6.08 -9.20
C GLY A 141 0.34 7.53 -9.58
N ARG A 142 -0.71 8.18 -10.12
CA ARG A 142 -0.59 9.54 -10.63
C ARG A 142 -1.85 10.32 -10.37
N PRO A 143 -2.04 10.72 -9.14
CA PRO A 143 -3.29 11.39 -8.77
C PRO A 143 -3.54 12.68 -9.54
N SER A 144 -2.52 13.30 -10.04
CA SER A 144 -2.65 14.58 -10.75
C SER A 144 -3.05 14.43 -12.20
N LYS A 145 -3.10 13.21 -12.68
CA LYS A 145 -3.39 13.04 -14.07
C LYS A 145 -4.74 13.51 -14.40
N LYS A 146 -4.86 14.01 -15.07
CA LYS A 146 -6.11 14.22 -15.35
C LYS A 146 -6.40 14.94 -15.80
#